data_d857e3af870ad4e38ec640c52fbd7d1f
#
_entry.id   d857e3af870ad4e38ec640c52fbd7d1f
#
_cell.length_a   1.000
_cell.length_b   1.000
_cell.length_c   1.000
_cell.angle_alpha   90.00
_cell.angle_beta   90.00
_cell.angle_gamma   90.00
#
_symmetry.space_group_name_H-M   'P 1'
#
loop_
_entity.id
_entity.type
_entity.pdbx_description
1 polymer ?
#
loop_
_entity_poly.entity_id
_entity_poly.type
_entity_poly.pdbx_seq_one_letter_code
_entity_poly.pdbx_strand_id
1 'polypeptide(L)'
;MKKIHVLICMIALLSVTSCVNLDLNPPSAASSENWFSSPEEVRISLNDFYRSTFFVIEEGWTLDRNTDDWAQRTNIYTIAAGSLNASSTSNPNIKTVWSYTYKNISRANRILEALDKLEGKYSTTELNTLRAEARFFRAFAYSRLITLWGDVPFYVTSITPEEAFEMGRTDKAVVLKQIYEDYDYAAENLPAANNNSGATRVDKGTAYAYKARTALYQHDYGTAAKAAQDCMDLEVYDLAPDYGELFRDKTRGSKEVIFSVAHSSDLELDENGKPTTQAIGSFIARSAGGTHNAQPSWELLAVYEMTNGKTIDEPGSGFDPHDP
;
A
#
# COMPACT_ATOMS: atom_id res chain seq x y z
N MET A 1 2.54 -71.23 25.96
CA MET A 1 1.79 -70.00 26.29
C MET A 1 2.64 -68.92 26.93
N LYS A 2 3.43 -69.14 27.97
CA LYS A 2 4.28 -68.08 28.58
C LYS A 2 5.18 -67.29 27.63
N LYS A 3 5.81 -67.93 26.59
CA LYS A 3 6.69 -67.27 25.61
C LYS A 3 5.95 -66.31 24.67
N ILE A 4 4.68 -66.60 24.37
CA ILE A 4 3.84 -65.69 23.52
C ILE A 4 3.43 -64.43 24.27
N HIS A 5 3.11 -64.56 25.56
CA HIS A 5 2.78 -63.38 26.39
C HIS A 5 3.98 -62.46 26.59
N VAL A 6 5.19 -62.97 26.72
CA VAL A 6 6.43 -62.20 26.82
C VAL A 6 6.71 -61.45 25.50
N LEU A 7 6.46 -62.07 24.36
CA LEU A 7 6.62 -61.44 23.07
C LEU A 7 5.61 -60.33 22.83
N ILE A 8 4.35 -60.54 23.23
CA ILE A 8 3.31 -59.52 23.13
C ILE A 8 3.62 -58.31 24.03
N CYS A 9 4.09 -58.56 25.27
CA CYS A 9 4.50 -57.48 26.16
C CYS A 9 5.71 -56.70 25.63
N MET A 10 6.67 -57.38 24.97
CA MET A 10 7.84 -56.72 24.40
C MET A 10 7.47 -55.85 23.18
N ILE A 11 6.53 -56.28 22.34
CA ILE A 11 5.98 -55.52 21.23
C ILE A 11 5.16 -54.32 21.74
N ALA A 12 4.38 -54.49 22.81
CA ALA A 12 3.60 -53.38 23.42
C ALA A 12 4.49 -52.33 24.10
N LEU A 13 5.65 -52.73 24.67
CA LEU A 13 6.63 -51.76 25.19
C LEU A 13 7.39 -50.97 24.11
N LEU A 14 7.55 -51.54 22.92
CA LEU A 14 8.19 -50.85 21.79
C LEU A 14 7.26 -49.82 21.12
N SER A 15 5.95 -49.91 21.29
CA SER A 15 4.99 -48.97 20.71
C SER A 15 4.75 -47.70 21.54
N VAL A 16 5.27 -47.60 22.78
CA VAL A 16 5.12 -46.39 23.62
C VAL A 16 6.27 -45.36 23.47
N THR A 17 7.29 -45.64 22.69
CA THR A 17 8.42 -44.72 22.51
C THR A 17 8.30 -43.86 21.25
N SER A 18 7.16 -43.90 20.55
CA SER A 18 6.93 -43.08 19.34
C SER A 18 6.20 -41.76 19.68
N CYS A 19 6.60 -41.07 20.74
CA CYS A 19 6.36 -39.64 20.82
C CYS A 19 7.43 -38.91 20.05
N VAL A 20 7.43 -39.07 18.75
CA VAL A 20 8.12 -38.11 17.86
C VAL A 20 7.28 -36.84 17.93
N ASN A 21 7.89 -35.76 18.37
CA ASN A 21 7.27 -34.45 18.29
C ASN A 21 7.02 -34.18 16.81
N LEU A 22 5.77 -34.31 16.35
CA LEU A 22 5.36 -34.12 14.96
C LEU A 22 5.33 -32.64 14.56
N ASP A 23 5.62 -31.77 15.50
CA ASP A 23 5.73 -30.33 15.31
C ASP A 23 7.15 -29.92 14.85
N LEU A 24 7.68 -30.66 13.89
CA LEU A 24 8.96 -30.34 13.25
C LEU A 24 8.70 -29.42 12.10
N ASN A 25 8.92 -28.12 12.32
CA ASN A 25 9.08 -27.18 11.22
C ASN A 25 10.24 -27.67 10.33
N PRO A 26 10.03 -27.86 9.00
CA PRO A 26 11.09 -28.29 8.12
C PRO A 26 12.27 -27.32 8.21
N PRO A 27 13.50 -27.77 8.49
CA PRO A 27 14.66 -26.86 8.62
C PRO A 27 15.03 -26.18 7.30
N SER A 28 14.46 -26.63 6.18
CA SER A 28 14.65 -26.08 4.83
C SER A 28 13.52 -25.15 4.37
N ALA A 29 12.45 -24.99 5.14
CA ALA A 29 11.35 -24.10 4.81
C ALA A 29 11.27 -22.96 5.83
N ALA A 30 11.03 -21.76 5.35
CA ALA A 30 10.73 -20.62 6.21
C ALA A 30 9.50 -20.93 7.06
N SER A 31 9.70 -21.15 8.36
CA SER A 31 8.63 -21.35 9.32
C SER A 31 8.46 -20.09 10.16
N SER A 32 7.28 -19.88 10.72
CA SER A 32 7.00 -18.72 11.57
C SER A 32 7.91 -18.64 12.82
N GLU A 33 8.51 -19.75 13.24
CA GLU A 33 9.43 -19.80 14.39
C GLU A 33 10.87 -19.47 14.02
N ASN A 34 11.30 -19.78 12.79
CA ASN A 34 12.68 -19.60 12.32
C ASN A 34 12.87 -18.36 11.44
N TRP A 35 11.77 -17.74 11.01
CA TRP A 35 11.79 -16.54 10.20
C TRP A 35 12.02 -15.30 11.08
N PHE A 36 12.63 -14.26 10.56
CA PHE A 36 13.03 -13.05 11.27
C PHE A 36 14.21 -13.22 12.24
N SER A 37 15.15 -14.08 11.91
CA SER A 37 16.37 -14.28 12.69
C SER A 37 17.48 -13.26 12.37
N SER A 38 17.33 -12.53 11.26
CA SER A 38 18.30 -11.55 10.75
C SER A 38 17.65 -10.35 10.09
N PRO A 39 18.36 -9.19 9.98
CA PRO A 39 17.90 -8.03 9.22
C PRO A 39 17.60 -8.34 7.76
N GLU A 40 18.30 -9.29 7.15
CA GLU A 40 18.08 -9.69 5.76
C GLU A 40 16.71 -10.35 5.57
N GLU A 41 16.31 -11.23 6.46
CA GLU A 41 14.99 -11.86 6.43
C GLU A 41 13.87 -10.83 6.65
N VAL A 42 14.11 -9.85 7.51
CA VAL A 42 13.20 -8.70 7.68
C VAL A 42 13.10 -7.91 6.38
N ARG A 43 14.21 -7.64 5.70
CA ARG A 43 14.26 -6.93 4.41
C ARG A 43 13.49 -7.67 3.32
N ILE A 44 13.63 -9.00 3.25
CA ILE A 44 12.87 -9.84 2.33
C ILE A 44 11.37 -9.70 2.61
N SER A 45 10.97 -9.71 3.88
CA SER A 45 9.56 -9.55 4.27
C SER A 45 9.00 -8.16 3.96
N LEU A 46 9.83 -7.11 4.09
CA LEU A 46 9.47 -5.75 3.71
C LEU A 46 9.24 -5.60 2.20
N ASN A 47 9.93 -6.39 1.36
CA ASN A 47 9.74 -6.34 -0.09
C ASN A 47 8.30 -6.66 -0.50
N ASP A 48 7.56 -7.43 0.29
CA ASP A 48 6.17 -7.77 -0.02
C ASP A 48 5.23 -6.55 0.05
N PHE A 49 5.59 -5.48 0.78
CA PHE A 49 4.82 -4.24 0.81
C PHE A 49 4.89 -3.45 -0.51
N TYR A 50 5.89 -3.71 -1.35
CA TYR A 50 6.06 -3.04 -2.64
C TYR A 50 5.34 -3.74 -3.79
N ARG A 51 4.51 -4.75 -3.49
CA ARG A 51 3.71 -5.42 -4.52
C ARG A 51 2.47 -4.59 -4.86
N SER A 52 2.12 -4.60 -6.13
CA SER A 52 0.95 -3.90 -6.66
C SER A 52 -0.35 -4.20 -5.91
N THR A 53 -0.51 -5.44 -5.41
CA THR A 53 -1.69 -5.83 -4.63
C THR A 53 -1.93 -5.01 -3.36
N PHE A 54 -0.89 -4.36 -2.80
CA PHE A 54 -1.04 -3.47 -1.65
C PHE A 54 -1.43 -2.05 -2.03
N PHE A 55 -1.25 -1.70 -3.29
CA PHE A 55 -1.56 -0.38 -3.85
C PHE A 55 -2.78 -0.42 -4.77
N VAL A 56 -3.65 -1.42 -4.62
CA VAL A 56 -4.84 -1.63 -5.48
C VAL A 56 -5.74 -0.40 -5.61
N ILE A 57 -5.77 0.47 -4.61
CA ILE A 57 -6.52 1.73 -4.70
C ILE A 57 -5.72 2.78 -5.46
N GLU A 58 -4.42 2.86 -5.19
CA GLU A 58 -3.50 3.82 -5.80
C GLU A 58 -3.07 3.39 -7.20
N GLU A 59 -3.39 2.19 -7.64
CA GLU A 59 -3.28 1.81 -9.04
C GLU A 59 -4.26 2.65 -9.86
N GLY A 60 -3.86 3.83 -10.02
CA GLY A 60 -4.10 4.95 -10.92
C GLY A 60 -5.55 5.25 -11.27
N TRP A 61 -6.41 4.34 -11.32
CA TRP A 61 -7.72 4.53 -11.92
C TRP A 61 -8.88 3.98 -11.08
N THR A 62 -8.56 3.29 -10.00
CA THR A 62 -9.62 2.67 -9.17
C THR A 62 -10.33 3.70 -8.30
N LEU A 63 -9.63 4.72 -7.80
CA LEU A 63 -10.25 5.82 -7.06
C LEU A 63 -10.94 6.81 -8.00
N ASP A 64 -10.29 7.21 -9.10
CA ASP A 64 -10.83 8.19 -10.05
C ASP A 64 -12.15 7.75 -10.66
N ARG A 65 -12.38 6.45 -10.81
CA ARG A 65 -13.68 5.91 -11.23
C ARG A 65 -14.84 6.22 -10.31
N ASN A 66 -14.56 6.66 -9.08
CA ASN A 66 -15.57 6.99 -8.10
C ASN A 66 -15.70 8.50 -7.88
N THR A 67 -15.02 9.30 -8.71
CA THR A 67 -15.03 10.76 -8.66
C THR A 67 -15.85 11.34 -9.82
N ASP A 68 -15.98 12.64 -9.82
CA ASP A 68 -16.58 13.45 -10.89
C ASP A 68 -15.61 13.72 -12.06
N ASP A 69 -14.34 13.38 -11.91
CA ASP A 69 -13.31 13.51 -12.95
C ASP A 69 -13.46 12.50 -14.09
N TRP A 70 -14.20 11.41 -13.83
CA TRP A 70 -14.19 10.23 -14.66
C TRP A 70 -15.57 9.84 -15.19
N ALA A 71 -15.67 9.65 -16.50
CA ALA A 71 -16.82 9.03 -17.14
C ALA A 71 -16.47 7.61 -17.64
N GLN A 72 -17.30 6.65 -17.30
CA GLN A 72 -17.13 5.27 -17.73
C GLN A 72 -18.24 4.82 -18.68
N ARG A 73 -17.85 4.19 -19.79
CA ARG A 73 -18.79 3.83 -20.86
C ARG A 73 -19.79 2.73 -20.48
N THR A 74 -19.39 1.78 -19.64
CA THR A 74 -20.16 0.53 -19.47
C THR A 74 -20.68 0.26 -18.07
N ASN A 75 -20.06 0.78 -17.03
CA ASN A 75 -20.45 0.52 -15.65
C ASN A 75 -20.29 1.78 -14.79
N ILE A 76 -21.35 2.18 -14.12
CA ILE A 76 -21.28 3.17 -13.06
C ILE A 76 -20.95 2.41 -11.77
N TYR A 77 -19.85 2.76 -11.13
CA TYR A 77 -19.50 2.16 -9.84
C TYR A 77 -20.45 2.59 -8.75
N THR A 78 -20.70 1.70 -7.79
CA THR A 78 -21.66 1.92 -6.71
C THR A 78 -21.33 3.16 -5.86
N ILE A 79 -20.07 3.51 -5.71
CA ILE A 79 -19.65 4.72 -4.99
C ILE A 79 -20.00 5.95 -5.81
N ALA A 80 -19.59 6.03 -7.07
CA ALA A 80 -19.90 7.15 -7.97
C ALA A 80 -21.41 7.34 -8.19
N ALA A 81 -22.18 6.24 -8.22
CA ALA A 81 -23.62 6.28 -8.34
C ALA A 81 -24.35 6.61 -7.02
N GLY A 82 -23.62 6.80 -5.90
CA GLY A 82 -24.23 7.01 -4.59
C GLY A 82 -25.09 5.83 -4.09
N SER A 83 -24.93 4.65 -4.67
CA SER A 83 -25.73 3.46 -4.37
C SER A 83 -25.07 2.51 -3.37
N LEU A 84 -23.98 2.94 -2.73
CA LEU A 84 -23.29 2.16 -1.70
C LEU A 84 -24.20 1.97 -0.48
N ASN A 85 -24.41 0.73 -0.07
CA ASN A 85 -25.21 0.38 1.11
C ASN A 85 -24.64 -0.86 1.82
N ALA A 86 -25.25 -1.29 2.91
CA ALA A 86 -24.79 -2.43 3.71
C ALA A 86 -24.68 -3.73 2.90
N SER A 87 -25.49 -3.92 1.87
CA SER A 87 -25.38 -5.09 0.98
C SER A 87 -24.26 -4.96 -0.06
N SER A 88 -23.71 -3.77 -0.25
CA SER A 88 -22.55 -3.53 -1.15
C SER A 88 -21.23 -4.06 -0.59
N THR A 89 -21.23 -4.66 0.60
CA THR A 89 -20.06 -5.36 1.18
C THR A 89 -19.55 -6.49 0.29
N SER A 90 -20.37 -6.96 -0.63
CA SER A 90 -19.97 -7.90 -1.69
C SER A 90 -19.21 -7.22 -2.84
N ASN A 91 -19.13 -5.88 -2.87
CA ASN A 91 -18.33 -5.18 -3.88
C ASN A 91 -16.86 -5.62 -3.75
N PRO A 92 -16.31 -6.28 -4.77
CA PRO A 92 -14.97 -6.87 -4.67
C PRO A 92 -13.91 -5.82 -4.35
N ASN A 93 -14.04 -4.61 -4.85
CA ASN A 93 -13.07 -3.53 -4.63
C ASN A 93 -13.05 -3.10 -3.15
N ILE A 94 -14.21 -2.87 -2.54
CA ILE A 94 -14.30 -2.48 -1.12
C ILE A 94 -13.74 -3.58 -0.22
N LYS A 95 -14.17 -4.84 -0.45
CA LYS A 95 -13.69 -5.99 0.30
C LYS A 95 -12.18 -6.20 0.14
N THR A 96 -11.70 -6.06 -1.08
CA THR A 96 -10.27 -6.23 -1.40
C THR A 96 -9.43 -5.20 -0.68
N VAL A 97 -9.79 -3.93 -0.78
CA VAL A 97 -9.10 -2.84 -0.10
C VAL A 97 -9.04 -3.05 1.41
N TRP A 98 -10.19 -3.33 2.04
CA TRP A 98 -10.25 -3.62 3.48
C TRP A 98 -9.33 -4.78 3.87
N SER A 99 -9.45 -5.91 3.16
CA SER A 99 -8.70 -7.12 3.49
C SER A 99 -7.19 -6.95 3.30
N TYR A 100 -6.76 -6.34 2.20
CA TYR A 100 -5.32 -6.12 1.96
C TYR A 100 -4.74 -5.07 2.91
N THR A 101 -5.50 -4.06 3.27
CA THR A 101 -5.04 -3.03 4.22
C THR A 101 -4.79 -3.63 5.60
N TYR A 102 -5.71 -4.45 6.13
CA TYR A 102 -5.49 -5.14 7.41
C TYR A 102 -4.39 -6.21 7.34
N LYS A 103 -4.21 -6.90 6.19
CA LYS A 103 -3.05 -7.77 5.99
C LYS A 103 -1.73 -7.00 6.09
N ASN A 104 -1.67 -5.78 5.54
CA ASN A 104 -0.50 -4.92 5.67
C ASN A 104 -0.22 -4.53 7.12
N ILE A 105 -1.24 -4.12 7.87
CA ILE A 105 -1.11 -3.77 9.28
C ILE A 105 -0.57 -4.97 10.08
N SER A 106 -1.17 -6.12 9.90
CA SER A 106 -0.75 -7.35 10.58
C SER A 106 0.70 -7.73 10.29
N ARG A 107 1.12 -7.60 9.03
CA ARG A 107 2.52 -7.84 8.61
C ARG A 107 3.47 -6.82 9.19
N ALA A 108 3.12 -5.53 9.15
CA ALA A 108 3.94 -4.48 9.73
C ALA A 108 4.16 -4.70 11.23
N ASN A 109 3.11 -5.03 11.98
CA ASN A 109 3.22 -5.31 13.41
C ASN A 109 4.13 -6.51 13.69
N ARG A 110 3.98 -7.61 12.93
CA ARG A 110 4.87 -8.79 13.07
C ARG A 110 6.33 -8.47 12.79
N ILE A 111 6.61 -7.63 11.78
CA ILE A 111 7.96 -7.19 11.47
C ILE A 111 8.51 -6.33 12.62
N LEU A 112 7.71 -5.41 13.17
CA LEU A 112 8.12 -4.55 14.29
C LEU A 112 8.47 -5.38 15.52
N GLU A 113 7.65 -6.34 15.90
CA GLU A 113 7.91 -7.27 17.01
C GLU A 113 9.12 -8.17 16.76
N ALA A 114 9.38 -8.53 15.52
CA ALA A 114 10.56 -9.28 15.16
C ALA A 114 11.84 -8.45 15.29
N LEU A 115 11.80 -7.17 14.88
CA LEU A 115 12.92 -6.24 15.05
C LEU A 115 13.28 -6.00 16.50
N ASP A 116 12.30 -5.99 17.41
CA ASP A 116 12.54 -5.88 18.85
C ASP A 116 13.38 -7.07 19.40
N LYS A 117 13.18 -8.27 18.86
CA LYS A 117 13.97 -9.47 19.21
C LYS A 117 15.39 -9.46 18.66
N LEU A 118 15.68 -8.61 17.68
CA LEU A 118 17.00 -8.44 17.09
C LEU A 118 17.82 -7.34 17.78
N GLU A 119 17.23 -6.57 18.68
CA GLU A 119 17.92 -5.52 19.42
C GLU A 119 19.13 -6.07 20.19
N GLY A 120 20.21 -5.30 20.19
CA GLY A 120 21.48 -5.70 20.81
C GLY A 120 22.29 -6.74 20.03
N LYS A 121 21.74 -7.35 18.99
CA LYS A 121 22.44 -8.33 18.12
C LYS A 121 22.95 -7.70 16.83
N TYR A 122 22.32 -6.63 16.36
CA TYR A 122 22.60 -5.95 15.11
C TYR A 122 22.70 -4.44 15.32
N SER A 123 23.16 -3.73 14.28
CA SER A 123 23.30 -2.28 14.31
C SER A 123 21.95 -1.59 14.57
N THR A 124 21.92 -0.72 15.57
CA THR A 124 20.73 0.09 15.90
C THR A 124 20.27 0.92 14.69
N THR A 125 21.19 1.50 13.93
CA THR A 125 20.86 2.29 12.73
C THR A 125 20.19 1.43 11.67
N GLU A 126 20.70 0.22 11.43
CA GLU A 126 20.11 -0.71 10.47
C GLU A 126 18.70 -1.14 10.91
N LEU A 127 18.55 -1.55 12.17
CA LEU A 127 17.23 -1.95 12.71
C LEU A 127 16.24 -0.79 12.67
N ASN A 128 16.67 0.44 12.98
CA ASN A 128 15.81 1.61 12.93
C ASN A 128 15.36 1.94 11.51
N THR A 129 16.21 1.75 10.50
CA THR A 129 15.82 1.94 9.10
C THR A 129 14.76 0.92 8.67
N LEU A 130 14.92 -0.36 9.04
CA LEU A 130 13.90 -1.40 8.76
C LEU A 130 12.59 -1.14 9.53
N ARG A 131 12.71 -0.71 10.79
CA ARG A 131 11.56 -0.32 11.61
C ARG A 131 10.81 0.87 11.02
N ALA A 132 11.54 1.85 10.50
CA ALA A 132 10.99 3.03 9.85
C ALA A 132 10.18 2.67 8.60
N GLU A 133 10.67 1.75 7.80
CA GLU A 133 9.96 1.24 6.63
C GLU A 133 8.67 0.50 7.02
N ALA A 134 8.71 -0.37 8.02
CA ALA A 134 7.52 -1.07 8.52
C ALA A 134 6.47 -0.11 9.10
N ARG A 135 6.91 0.91 9.86
CA ARG A 135 6.03 1.97 10.39
C ARG A 135 5.41 2.81 9.28
N PHE A 136 6.18 3.18 8.25
CA PHE A 136 5.63 3.86 7.10
C PHE A 136 4.45 3.09 6.48
N PHE A 137 4.61 1.80 6.22
CA PHE A 137 3.54 0.99 5.62
C PHE A 137 2.35 0.79 6.56
N ARG A 138 2.56 0.75 7.87
CA ARG A 138 1.47 0.74 8.84
C ARG A 138 0.69 2.06 8.83
N ALA A 139 1.38 3.19 8.85
CA ALA A 139 0.78 4.52 8.73
C ALA A 139 -0.01 4.66 7.43
N PHE A 140 0.57 4.26 6.30
CA PHE A 140 -0.07 4.25 5.00
C PHE A 140 -1.35 3.41 5.00
N ALA A 141 -1.33 2.22 5.59
CA ALA A 141 -2.49 1.36 5.69
C ALA A 141 -3.60 2.00 6.54
N TYR A 142 -3.27 2.50 7.73
CA TYR A 142 -4.26 3.16 8.58
C TYR A 142 -4.78 4.48 8.00
N SER A 143 -3.94 5.28 7.33
CA SER A 143 -4.38 6.51 6.67
C SER A 143 -5.47 6.24 5.64
N ARG A 144 -5.32 5.17 4.87
CA ARG A 144 -6.32 4.70 3.92
C ARG A 144 -7.62 4.29 4.61
N LEU A 145 -7.52 3.53 5.71
CA LEU A 145 -8.69 3.09 6.46
C LEU A 145 -9.50 4.24 7.01
N ILE A 146 -8.85 5.19 7.71
CA ILE A 146 -9.59 6.32 8.31
C ILE A 146 -10.14 7.29 7.25
N THR A 147 -9.51 7.38 6.09
CA THR A 147 -10.01 8.21 4.98
C THR A 147 -11.26 7.61 4.34
N LEU A 148 -11.33 6.30 4.20
CA LEU A 148 -12.45 5.63 3.53
C LEU A 148 -13.58 5.20 4.47
N TRP A 149 -13.28 4.87 5.73
CA TRP A 149 -14.26 4.31 6.68
C TRP A 149 -14.43 5.11 7.98
N GLY A 150 -13.62 6.14 8.22
CA GLY A 150 -13.66 6.88 9.49
C GLY A 150 -13.10 6.03 10.64
N ASP A 151 -13.91 5.79 11.67
CA ASP A 151 -13.54 4.95 12.82
C ASP A 151 -13.38 3.49 12.40
N VAL A 152 -12.28 2.86 12.83
CA VAL A 152 -11.90 1.50 12.41
C VAL A 152 -11.30 0.69 13.57
N PRO A 153 -11.30 -0.63 13.52
CA PRO A 153 -10.52 -1.45 14.45
C PRO A 153 -9.03 -1.06 14.39
N PHE A 154 -8.45 -0.81 15.56
CA PHE A 154 -7.09 -0.27 15.66
C PHE A 154 -6.23 -1.09 16.61
N TYR A 155 -5.06 -1.51 16.15
CA TYR A 155 -4.06 -2.24 16.93
C TYR A 155 -2.65 -2.01 16.34
N VAL A 156 -1.64 -2.00 17.21
CA VAL A 156 -0.24 -1.74 16.85
C VAL A 156 0.70 -2.90 17.20
N THR A 157 0.13 -4.01 17.63
CA THR A 157 0.81 -5.29 17.93
C THR A 157 0.13 -6.42 17.17
N SER A 158 0.73 -7.60 17.16
CA SER A 158 0.05 -8.81 16.65
C SER A 158 -1.16 -9.15 17.51
N ILE A 159 -2.24 -9.53 16.88
CA ILE A 159 -3.48 -9.97 17.54
C ILE A 159 -3.90 -11.34 17.02
N THR A 160 -4.60 -12.09 17.84
CA THR A 160 -5.23 -13.36 17.44
C THR A 160 -6.51 -13.13 16.66
N PRO A 161 -7.00 -14.13 15.92
CA PRO A 161 -8.31 -14.05 15.27
C PRO A 161 -9.45 -13.77 16.25
N GLU A 162 -9.40 -14.36 17.45
CA GLU A 162 -10.40 -14.19 18.50
C GLU A 162 -10.45 -12.74 18.96
N GLU A 163 -9.29 -12.14 19.28
CA GLU A 163 -9.18 -10.73 19.64
C GLU A 163 -9.69 -9.83 18.52
N ALA A 164 -9.39 -10.15 17.26
CA ALA A 164 -9.85 -9.37 16.13
C ALA A 164 -11.38 -9.33 15.99
N PHE A 165 -12.07 -10.43 16.33
CA PHE A 165 -13.53 -10.50 16.29
C PHE A 165 -14.22 -9.73 17.42
N GLU A 166 -13.53 -9.52 18.53
CA GLU A 166 -14.04 -8.76 19.68
C GLU A 166 -13.77 -7.26 19.58
N MET A 167 -12.93 -6.84 18.62
CA MET A 167 -12.56 -5.44 18.49
C MET A 167 -13.70 -4.58 17.97
N GLY A 168 -14.00 -3.50 18.70
CA GLY A 168 -14.82 -2.40 18.23
C GLY A 168 -14.05 -1.44 17.33
N ARG A 169 -14.73 -0.40 16.84
CA ARG A 169 -14.10 0.72 16.14
C ARG A 169 -13.47 1.69 17.14
N THR A 170 -12.28 2.17 16.82
CA THR A 170 -11.56 3.21 17.54
C THR A 170 -11.78 4.53 16.80
N ASP A 171 -11.97 5.61 17.56
CA ASP A 171 -12.10 6.96 17.01
C ASP A 171 -10.92 7.28 16.06
N LYS A 172 -11.25 7.80 14.89
CA LYS A 172 -10.26 8.12 13.86
C LYS A 172 -9.18 9.10 14.32
N ALA A 173 -9.47 9.99 15.28
CA ALA A 173 -8.48 10.93 15.81
C ALA A 173 -7.38 10.22 16.61
N VAL A 174 -7.71 9.14 17.33
CA VAL A 174 -6.73 8.30 18.01
C VAL A 174 -5.84 7.58 16.99
N VAL A 175 -6.45 7.04 15.94
CA VAL A 175 -5.71 6.37 14.87
C VAL A 175 -4.82 7.35 14.11
N LEU A 176 -5.32 8.57 13.83
CA LEU A 176 -4.57 9.62 13.14
C LEU A 176 -3.31 10.04 13.91
N LYS A 177 -3.40 10.11 15.24
CA LYS A 177 -2.22 10.39 16.07
C LYS A 177 -1.13 9.35 15.85
N GLN A 178 -1.49 8.06 15.87
CA GLN A 178 -0.52 6.98 15.62
C GLN A 178 0.05 7.03 14.20
N ILE A 179 -0.76 7.39 13.21
CA ILE A 179 -0.32 7.56 11.82
C ILE A 179 0.78 8.63 11.75
N TYR A 180 0.59 9.77 12.41
CA TYR A 180 1.60 10.82 12.45
C TYR A 180 2.88 10.39 13.15
N GLU A 181 2.76 9.72 14.30
CA GLU A 181 3.92 9.16 15.02
C GLU A 181 4.71 8.15 14.16
N ASP A 182 4.03 7.34 13.38
CA ASP A 182 4.68 6.38 12.50
C ASP A 182 5.36 7.05 11.29
N TYR A 183 4.75 8.08 10.68
CA TYR A 183 5.39 8.86 9.62
C TYR A 183 6.57 9.69 10.14
N ASP A 184 6.47 10.27 11.33
CA ASP A 184 7.56 11.03 11.93
C ASP A 184 8.77 10.13 12.21
N TYR A 185 8.53 8.97 12.80
CA TYR A 185 9.58 7.98 12.99
C TYR A 185 10.22 7.54 11.67
N ALA A 186 9.38 7.34 10.63
CA ALA A 186 9.86 7.01 9.30
C ALA A 186 10.75 8.12 8.74
N ALA A 187 10.31 9.37 8.82
CA ALA A 187 11.07 10.52 8.35
C ALA A 187 12.40 10.72 9.12
N GLU A 188 12.45 10.38 10.40
CA GLU A 188 13.69 10.47 11.19
C GLU A 188 14.72 9.42 10.79
N ASN A 189 14.29 8.19 10.46
CA ASN A 189 15.18 7.03 10.38
C ASN A 189 15.37 6.48 8.95
N LEU A 190 14.60 6.97 7.96
CA LEU A 190 14.83 6.64 6.55
C LEU A 190 15.91 7.54 5.93
N PRO A 191 16.60 7.07 4.89
CA PRO A 191 17.55 7.90 4.15
C PRO A 191 16.85 9.09 3.49
N ALA A 192 17.57 10.20 3.30
CA ALA A 192 17.02 11.43 2.72
C ALA A 192 16.51 11.23 1.29
N ALA A 193 17.20 10.42 0.50
CA ALA A 193 16.78 10.02 -0.83
C ALA A 193 17.23 8.58 -1.09
N ASN A 194 16.40 7.82 -1.80
CA ASN A 194 16.80 6.52 -2.32
C ASN A 194 17.59 6.74 -3.62
N ASN A 195 18.91 6.57 -3.56
CA ASN A 195 19.81 6.78 -4.71
C ASN A 195 19.64 5.76 -5.85
N ASN A 196 18.66 4.89 -5.78
CA ASN A 196 18.34 3.96 -6.85
C ASN A 196 17.50 4.68 -7.91
N SER A 197 18.07 4.90 -9.05
CA SER A 197 17.36 5.38 -10.24
C SER A 197 16.11 4.53 -10.48
N GLY A 198 14.94 5.06 -10.11
CA GLY A 198 13.68 4.34 -10.19
C GLY A 198 12.91 4.22 -8.87
N ALA A 199 13.34 4.95 -7.82
CA ALA A 199 12.62 5.19 -6.54
C ALA A 199 11.69 4.06 -6.10
N THR A 200 12.24 2.88 -5.90
CA THR A 200 11.44 1.68 -5.59
C THR A 200 11.26 1.44 -4.09
N ARG A 201 11.95 2.20 -3.22
CA ARG A 201 11.79 2.08 -1.76
C ARG A 201 11.43 3.43 -1.16
N VAL A 202 10.70 3.37 -0.06
CA VAL A 202 10.33 4.56 0.70
C VAL A 202 11.58 5.21 1.30
N ASP A 203 11.57 6.52 1.33
CA ASP A 203 12.61 7.37 1.89
C ASP A 203 12.01 8.46 2.78
N LYS A 204 12.83 9.34 3.30
CA LYS A 204 12.39 10.44 4.16
C LYS A 204 11.36 11.34 3.46
N GLY A 205 11.57 11.67 2.21
CA GLY A 205 10.65 12.51 1.43
C GLY A 205 9.32 11.82 1.19
N THR A 206 9.33 10.50 0.96
CA THR A 206 8.10 9.70 0.87
C THR A 206 7.30 9.77 2.18
N ALA A 207 7.97 9.68 3.34
CA ALA A 207 7.28 9.79 4.64
C ALA A 207 6.63 11.16 4.83
N TYR A 208 7.32 12.25 4.51
CA TYR A 208 6.78 13.60 4.57
C TYR A 208 5.63 13.82 3.60
N ALA A 209 5.78 13.41 2.34
CA ALA A 209 4.74 13.56 1.33
C ALA A 209 3.45 12.81 1.68
N TYR A 210 3.57 11.59 2.21
CA TYR A 210 2.40 10.81 2.65
C TYR A 210 1.78 11.36 3.94
N LYS A 211 2.58 11.90 4.86
CA LYS A 211 2.07 12.64 6.02
C LYS A 211 1.29 13.87 5.59
N ALA A 212 1.85 14.67 4.67
CA ALA A 212 1.18 15.85 4.12
C ALA A 212 -0.16 15.49 3.48
N ARG A 213 -0.19 14.46 2.62
CA ARG A 213 -1.42 13.99 1.96
C ARG A 213 -2.45 13.48 2.98
N THR A 214 -2.01 12.71 3.97
CA THR A 214 -2.91 12.22 5.02
C THR A 214 -3.53 13.37 5.81
N ALA A 215 -2.72 14.33 6.23
CA ALA A 215 -3.16 15.50 6.98
C ALA A 215 -4.14 16.36 6.15
N LEU A 216 -3.86 16.55 4.85
CA LEU A 216 -4.75 17.25 3.93
C LEU A 216 -6.13 16.59 3.87
N TYR A 217 -6.19 15.27 3.73
CA TYR A 217 -7.45 14.52 3.67
C TYR A 217 -8.21 14.51 5.00
N GLN A 218 -7.51 14.70 6.10
CA GLN A 218 -8.14 14.86 7.43
C GLN A 218 -8.43 16.32 7.79
N HIS A 219 -8.25 17.28 6.86
CA HIS A 219 -8.42 18.71 7.04
C HIS A 219 -7.50 19.35 8.09
N ASP A 220 -6.40 18.68 8.43
CA ASP A 220 -5.33 19.24 9.26
C ASP A 220 -4.33 19.99 8.38
N TYR A 221 -4.74 21.16 7.92
CA TYR A 221 -3.98 21.97 6.96
C TYR A 221 -2.64 22.45 7.52
N GLY A 222 -2.56 22.66 8.85
CA GLY A 222 -1.30 23.06 9.50
C GLY A 222 -0.24 21.97 9.39
N THR A 223 -0.59 20.74 9.75
CA THR A 223 0.31 19.58 9.62
C THR A 223 0.60 19.27 8.16
N ALA A 224 -0.39 19.41 7.27
CA ALA A 224 -0.20 19.19 5.82
C ALA A 224 0.85 20.13 5.24
N ALA A 225 0.69 21.44 5.49
CA ALA A 225 1.63 22.48 5.02
C ALA A 225 3.05 22.26 5.58
N LYS A 226 3.17 21.96 6.88
CA LYS A 226 4.46 21.71 7.51
C LYS A 226 5.16 20.49 6.91
N ALA A 227 4.47 19.38 6.76
CA ALA A 227 5.04 18.16 6.20
C ALA A 227 5.42 18.32 4.71
N ALA A 228 4.63 19.08 3.93
CA ALA A 228 4.98 19.42 2.56
C ALA A 228 6.25 20.27 2.51
N GLN A 229 6.36 21.28 3.39
CA GLN A 229 7.57 22.11 3.49
C GLN A 229 8.79 21.25 3.88
N ASP A 230 8.66 20.36 4.85
CA ASP A 230 9.75 19.46 5.26
C ASP A 230 10.23 18.55 4.13
N CYS A 231 9.31 18.13 3.22
CA CYS A 231 9.67 17.40 2.03
C CYS A 231 10.44 18.28 1.03
N MET A 232 10.02 19.52 0.82
CA MET A 232 10.69 20.49 -0.07
C MET A 232 12.08 20.87 0.44
N ASP A 233 12.22 21.04 1.75
CA ASP A 233 13.47 21.42 2.42
C ASP A 233 14.56 20.32 2.33
N LEU A 234 14.22 19.12 1.89
CA LEU A 234 15.21 18.09 1.58
C LEU A 234 16.05 18.40 0.35
N GLU A 235 15.55 19.27 -0.55
CA GLU A 235 16.20 19.67 -1.80
C GLU A 235 16.60 18.49 -2.72
N VAL A 236 15.91 17.34 -2.59
CA VAL A 236 16.19 16.13 -3.38
C VAL A 236 15.20 15.93 -4.52
N TYR A 237 14.04 16.57 -4.42
CA TYR A 237 12.99 16.54 -5.43
C TYR A 237 12.89 17.89 -6.15
N ASP A 238 12.41 17.85 -7.39
CA ASP A 238 12.23 19.04 -8.20
C ASP A 238 11.17 18.77 -9.27
N LEU A 239 10.51 19.80 -9.76
CA LEU A 239 9.53 19.67 -10.85
C LEU A 239 10.23 19.31 -12.16
N ALA A 240 9.60 18.47 -12.96
CA ALA A 240 10.08 18.17 -14.30
C ALA A 240 10.02 19.44 -15.16
N PRO A 241 11.06 19.73 -15.96
CA PRO A 241 11.08 20.93 -16.81
C PRO A 241 9.95 20.97 -17.84
N ASP A 242 9.46 19.82 -18.25
CA ASP A 242 8.36 19.65 -19.20
C ASP A 242 7.36 18.65 -18.66
N TYR A 243 6.13 19.10 -18.45
CA TYR A 243 5.04 18.28 -17.93
C TYR A 243 4.71 17.09 -18.85
N GLY A 244 4.75 17.28 -20.16
CA GLY A 244 4.44 16.22 -21.12
C GLY A 244 5.50 15.12 -21.13
N GLU A 245 6.76 15.47 -20.91
CA GLU A 245 7.84 14.48 -20.82
C GLU A 245 7.75 13.62 -19.57
N LEU A 246 7.08 14.09 -18.51
CA LEU A 246 6.88 13.33 -17.26
C LEU A 246 6.11 12.01 -17.50
N PHE A 247 5.29 11.92 -18.53
CA PHE A 247 4.47 10.75 -18.86
C PHE A 247 5.04 9.88 -19.99
N ARG A 248 6.31 10.08 -20.35
CA ARG A 248 7.01 9.32 -21.40
C ARG A 248 8.07 8.39 -20.79
N ASP A 249 8.54 7.43 -21.59
CA ASP A 249 9.49 6.38 -21.16
C ASP A 249 10.78 6.88 -20.49
N LYS A 250 11.15 8.13 -20.68
CA LYS A 250 12.39 8.73 -20.14
C LYS A 250 12.28 9.23 -18.70
N THR A 251 11.11 9.14 -18.09
CA THR A 251 10.85 9.74 -16.76
C THR A 251 11.13 8.82 -15.60
N ARG A 252 11.50 7.57 -15.86
CA ARG A 252 11.97 6.66 -14.81
C ARG A 252 13.20 7.27 -14.13
N GLY A 253 13.04 7.69 -12.86
CA GLY A 253 14.08 8.41 -12.12
C GLY A 253 14.02 9.94 -12.23
N SER A 254 12.92 10.52 -12.72
CA SER A 254 12.67 11.95 -12.61
C SER A 254 12.70 12.37 -11.13
N LYS A 255 13.29 13.53 -10.86
CA LYS A 255 13.29 14.13 -9.51
C LYS A 255 11.89 14.51 -9.03
N GLU A 256 10.90 14.62 -9.91
CA GLU A 256 9.51 14.87 -9.51
C GLU A 256 8.86 13.66 -8.87
N VAL A 257 9.34 12.44 -9.16
CA VAL A 257 8.80 11.21 -8.60
C VAL A 257 9.35 10.98 -7.20
N ILE A 258 8.55 11.26 -6.18
CA ILE A 258 8.90 11.01 -4.77
C ILE A 258 8.86 9.52 -4.47
N PHE A 259 7.82 8.83 -4.91
CA PHE A 259 7.67 7.39 -4.73
C PHE A 259 6.84 6.78 -5.86
N SER A 260 7.25 5.63 -6.34
CA SER A 260 6.51 4.84 -7.31
C SER A 260 6.64 3.35 -7.06
N VAL A 261 5.58 2.61 -7.34
CA VAL A 261 5.63 1.15 -7.41
C VAL A 261 6.05 0.75 -8.81
N ALA A 262 7.21 0.11 -8.92
CA ALA A 262 7.71 -0.34 -10.20
C ALA A 262 6.89 -1.54 -10.71
N HIS A 263 6.41 -1.44 -11.94
CA HIS A 263 5.75 -2.53 -12.66
C HIS A 263 6.66 -3.07 -13.75
N SER A 264 6.67 -4.38 -13.92
CA SER A 264 7.40 -5.06 -14.99
C SER A 264 6.55 -6.19 -15.55
N SER A 265 6.36 -6.19 -16.87
CA SER A 265 5.66 -7.28 -17.57
C SER A 265 6.33 -8.65 -17.39
N ASP A 266 7.63 -8.65 -17.07
CA ASP A 266 8.42 -9.87 -16.96
C ASP A 266 8.44 -10.45 -15.54
N LEU A 267 8.10 -9.65 -14.54
CA LEU A 267 8.22 -10.00 -13.13
C LEU A 267 6.88 -10.15 -12.41
N GLU A 268 5.82 -9.53 -12.94
CA GLU A 268 4.49 -9.58 -12.34
C GLU A 268 3.61 -10.59 -13.09
N LEU A 269 3.77 -11.85 -12.73
CA LEU A 269 2.94 -12.93 -13.27
C LEU A 269 1.96 -13.39 -12.20
N ASP A 270 0.73 -13.69 -12.61
CA ASP A 270 -0.23 -14.39 -11.76
C ASP A 270 0.16 -15.87 -11.56
N GLU A 271 -0.62 -16.62 -10.81
CA GLU A 271 -0.40 -18.05 -10.56
C GLU A 271 -0.41 -18.92 -11.83
N ASN A 272 -0.90 -18.39 -12.95
CA ASN A 272 -0.95 -19.04 -14.25
C ASN A 272 0.17 -18.56 -15.21
N GLY A 273 1.10 -17.71 -14.72
CA GLY A 273 2.16 -17.13 -15.51
C GLY A 273 1.71 -16.00 -16.45
N LYS A 274 0.53 -15.43 -16.24
CA LYS A 274 0.02 -14.29 -17.01
C LYS A 274 0.47 -12.98 -16.37
N PRO A 275 0.94 -11.99 -17.16
CA PRO A 275 1.27 -10.67 -16.65
C PRO A 275 0.10 -10.04 -15.90
N THR A 276 0.34 -9.61 -14.66
CA THR A 276 -0.63 -8.88 -13.82
C THR A 276 -0.62 -7.38 -14.07
N THR A 277 0.35 -6.91 -14.88
CA THR A 277 0.43 -5.52 -15.30
C THR A 277 -0.83 -5.10 -16.04
N GLN A 278 -1.39 -3.99 -15.65
CA GLN A 278 -2.60 -3.46 -16.27
C GLN A 278 -2.32 -3.04 -17.71
N ALA A 279 -3.03 -3.64 -18.64
CA ALA A 279 -2.94 -3.24 -20.03
C ALA A 279 -3.52 -1.84 -20.18
N ILE A 280 -2.68 -0.85 -20.45
CA ILE A 280 -3.07 0.53 -20.77
C ILE A 280 -4.10 0.58 -21.91
N GLY A 281 -4.13 -0.45 -22.74
CA GLY A 281 -5.09 -0.60 -23.83
C GLY A 281 -6.56 -0.51 -23.44
N SER A 282 -6.91 -0.72 -22.15
CA SER A 282 -8.28 -0.52 -21.66
C SER A 282 -8.68 0.94 -21.59
N PHE A 283 -7.71 1.87 -21.56
CA PHE A 283 -7.91 3.30 -21.32
C PHE A 283 -7.65 4.17 -22.54
N ILE A 284 -6.86 3.71 -23.48
CA ILE A 284 -6.57 4.47 -24.69
C ILE A 284 -7.75 4.42 -25.68
N ALA A 285 -7.82 5.42 -26.55
CA ALA A 285 -8.83 5.56 -27.56
C ALA A 285 -8.86 4.35 -28.53
N ARG A 286 -10.02 4.03 -29.08
CA ARG A 286 -10.16 2.96 -30.08
C ARG A 286 -9.34 3.17 -31.33
N SER A 287 -9.17 4.43 -31.73
CA SER A 287 -8.29 4.83 -32.84
C SER A 287 -6.83 4.46 -32.62
N ALA A 288 -6.41 4.34 -31.37
CA ALA A 288 -5.08 3.89 -30.97
C ALA A 288 -5.03 2.41 -30.54
N GLY A 289 -6.07 1.63 -30.86
CA GLY A 289 -6.14 0.18 -30.55
C GLY A 289 -6.68 -0.16 -29.18
N GLY A 290 -7.17 0.81 -28.41
CA GLY A 290 -7.73 0.59 -27.09
C GLY A 290 -9.22 0.26 -27.06
N THR A 291 -9.76 0.02 -25.87
CA THR A 291 -11.20 -0.28 -25.67
C THR A 291 -12.03 0.94 -25.30
N HIS A 292 -11.40 2.07 -24.99
CA HIS A 292 -12.04 3.34 -24.65
C HIS A 292 -13.05 3.20 -23.49
N ASN A 293 -12.64 2.54 -22.42
CA ASN A 293 -13.51 2.35 -21.26
C ASN A 293 -13.51 3.54 -20.31
N ALA A 294 -12.51 4.38 -20.41
CA ALA A 294 -12.29 5.54 -19.57
C ALA A 294 -12.31 6.81 -20.41
N GLN A 295 -12.99 7.82 -19.92
CA GLN A 295 -13.07 9.13 -20.53
C GLN A 295 -13.00 10.19 -19.43
N PRO A 296 -12.39 11.36 -19.66
CA PRO A 296 -12.58 12.49 -18.77
C PRO A 296 -14.07 12.85 -18.73
N SER A 297 -14.54 13.28 -17.58
CA SER A 297 -15.88 13.84 -17.45
C SER A 297 -15.91 15.26 -18.05
N TRP A 298 -17.12 15.78 -18.24
CA TRP A 298 -17.28 17.18 -18.63
C TRP A 298 -16.87 18.11 -17.48
N GLU A 299 -17.12 17.69 -16.24
CA GLU A 299 -16.74 18.37 -15.03
C GLU A 299 -15.21 18.58 -14.94
N LEU A 300 -14.43 17.54 -15.25
CA LEU A 300 -12.98 17.66 -15.33
C LEU A 300 -12.54 18.66 -16.40
N LEU A 301 -13.16 18.62 -17.58
CA LEU A 301 -12.84 19.59 -18.64
C LEU A 301 -13.17 21.02 -18.19
N ALA A 302 -14.27 21.21 -17.47
CA ALA A 302 -14.72 22.52 -17.05
C ALA A 302 -13.81 23.22 -16.04
N VAL A 303 -12.99 22.49 -15.29
CA VAL A 303 -12.05 23.08 -14.33
C VAL A 303 -10.71 23.48 -14.94
N TYR A 304 -10.40 23.03 -16.16
CA TYR A 304 -9.18 23.47 -16.82
C TYR A 304 -9.31 24.92 -17.29
N GLU A 305 -8.27 25.69 -17.04
CA GLU A 305 -8.19 27.07 -17.48
C GLU A 305 -7.71 27.13 -18.95
N MET A 306 -8.31 28.03 -19.68
CA MET A 306 -7.84 28.46 -21.00
C MET A 306 -6.54 29.25 -20.86
N THR A 307 -5.83 29.47 -21.95
CA THR A 307 -4.56 30.22 -21.95
C THR A 307 -4.66 31.66 -21.43
N ASN A 308 -5.89 32.19 -21.32
CA ASN A 308 -6.18 33.50 -20.75
C ASN A 308 -6.55 33.45 -19.25
N GLY A 309 -6.40 32.28 -18.59
CA GLY A 309 -6.68 32.07 -17.16
C GLY A 309 -8.16 31.95 -16.80
N LYS A 310 -9.06 31.80 -17.77
CA LYS A 310 -10.49 31.62 -17.55
C LYS A 310 -10.89 30.16 -17.71
N THR A 311 -11.87 29.71 -16.94
CA THR A 311 -12.48 28.39 -17.16
C THR A 311 -13.38 28.44 -18.41
N ILE A 312 -13.67 27.27 -18.99
CA ILE A 312 -14.46 27.19 -20.24
C ILE A 312 -15.84 27.84 -20.14
N ASP A 313 -16.44 27.87 -18.96
CA ASP A 313 -17.78 28.42 -18.69
C ASP A 313 -17.76 29.93 -18.43
N GLU A 314 -16.59 30.55 -18.28
CA GLU A 314 -16.49 31.97 -18.03
C GLU A 314 -16.68 32.82 -19.29
N PRO A 315 -17.45 33.94 -19.19
CA PRO A 315 -17.60 34.84 -20.34
C PRO A 315 -16.26 35.36 -20.89
N GLY A 316 -16.04 35.15 -22.16
CA GLY A 316 -14.79 35.55 -22.83
C GLY A 316 -13.63 34.57 -22.60
N SER A 317 -13.88 33.35 -22.25
CA SER A 317 -12.89 32.27 -22.18
C SER A 317 -12.29 31.97 -23.54
N GLY A 318 -13.06 32.13 -24.61
CA GLY A 318 -12.65 31.74 -25.96
C GLY A 318 -12.81 30.27 -26.27
N PHE A 319 -13.40 29.52 -25.36
CA PHE A 319 -13.69 28.09 -25.57
C PHE A 319 -14.77 27.90 -26.64
N ASP A 320 -14.46 27.11 -27.65
CA ASP A 320 -15.42 26.62 -28.64
C ASP A 320 -15.51 25.08 -28.56
N PRO A 321 -16.65 24.49 -28.18
CA PRO A 321 -16.82 23.04 -28.12
C PRO A 321 -16.69 22.33 -29.46
N HIS A 322 -16.72 23.07 -30.58
CA HIS A 322 -16.57 22.54 -31.93
C HIS A 322 -15.15 22.70 -32.49
N ASP A 323 -14.32 23.52 -31.86
CA ASP A 323 -12.90 23.76 -32.25
C ASP A 323 -12.05 23.72 -30.96
N PRO A 324 -11.80 22.51 -30.44
CA PRO A 324 -11.09 22.32 -29.17
C PRO A 324 -9.59 22.57 -29.25
#